data_57222f3de40e73d6652208a1757e2250
#
_entry.id   57222f3de40e73d6652208a1757e2250
#
_cell.length_a   1.000
_cell.length_b   1.000
_cell.length_c   1.000
_cell.angle_alpha   90.00
_cell.angle_beta   90.00
_cell.angle_gamma   90.00
#
_symmetry.space_group_name_H-M   'P 1'
#
loop_
_entity.id
_entity.type
_entity.pdbx_description
1 polymer ?
#
loop_
_entity_poly.entity_id
_entity_poly.type
_entity_poly.pdbx_seq_one_letter_code
_entity_poly.pdbx_strand_id
1 'polypeptide(L)'
;MTTKVVESENPLEHWNDIKDVEGKIVLDLGCGWLFQPFESTPQYFINRGAKKIIGVDASCGEIEKLNETFPDHTFICKTISNFDDLLGLITDHKPELIKMDIEGHEQHMKDITAEQFESVKEIAVEYHNPTCKEILENKLTELGFEIFATNQFGWFCTDINQMGIMHAKR
;
A
#
# COMPACT_ATOMS: atom_id res chain seq x y z
N MET A 1 15.54 10.66 6.45
CA MET A 1 14.59 10.46 5.32
C MET A 1 15.33 10.62 4.01
N THR A 2 15.23 9.65 3.13
CA THR A 2 15.87 9.69 1.81
C THR A 2 14.76 9.84 0.76
N THR A 3 14.81 10.92 -0.03
CA THR A 3 13.92 11.10 -1.19
C THR A 3 14.71 10.75 -2.44
N LYS A 4 14.18 9.87 -3.27
CA LYS A 4 14.78 9.53 -4.57
C LYS A 4 13.71 9.63 -5.66
N VAL A 5 14.14 10.02 -6.85
CA VAL A 5 13.32 9.95 -8.06
C VAL A 5 13.54 8.57 -8.68
N VAL A 6 12.46 7.88 -9.00
CA VAL A 6 12.49 6.58 -9.67
C VAL A 6 11.92 6.77 -11.08
N GLU A 7 12.75 6.48 -12.07
CA GLU A 7 12.42 6.60 -13.50
C GLU A 7 12.36 5.22 -14.16
N SER A 8 11.67 4.28 -13.52
CA SER A 8 11.53 2.93 -14.04
C SER A 8 10.19 2.74 -14.74
N GLU A 9 10.21 2.02 -15.87
CA GLU A 9 8.99 1.57 -16.53
C GLU A 9 8.33 0.39 -15.79
N ASN A 10 9.06 -0.27 -14.87
CA ASN A 10 8.50 -1.32 -14.03
C ASN A 10 7.86 -0.72 -12.78
N PRO A 11 6.52 -0.71 -12.67
CA PRO A 11 5.81 -0.11 -11.54
C PRO A 11 6.21 -0.71 -10.18
N LEU A 12 6.63 -1.98 -10.15
CA LEU A 12 7.03 -2.65 -8.90
C LEU A 12 8.34 -2.12 -8.32
N GLU A 13 9.18 -1.46 -9.14
CA GLU A 13 10.42 -0.86 -8.61
C GLU A 13 10.14 0.29 -7.62
N HIS A 14 8.98 0.91 -7.70
CA HIS A 14 8.56 1.94 -6.75
C HIS A 14 8.32 1.38 -5.35
N TRP A 15 7.98 0.08 -5.24
CA TRP A 15 7.71 -0.64 -3.99
C TRP A 15 8.93 -1.37 -3.42
N ASN A 16 10.10 -1.32 -4.10
CA ASN A 16 11.31 -2.09 -3.75
C ASN A 16 11.91 -1.77 -2.37
N ASP A 17 11.48 -0.71 -1.71
CA ASP A 17 11.89 -0.40 -0.35
C ASP A 17 11.14 -1.23 0.72
N ILE A 18 10.07 -1.94 0.33
CA ILE A 18 9.44 -2.97 1.16
C ILE A 18 10.31 -4.22 1.10
N LYS A 19 11.00 -4.54 2.18
CA LYS A 19 11.98 -5.65 2.21
C LYS A 19 11.65 -6.76 3.18
N ASP A 20 10.99 -6.44 4.27
CA ASP A 20 10.70 -7.38 5.34
C ASP A 20 9.27 -7.92 5.22
N VAL A 21 9.07 -8.84 4.28
CA VAL A 21 7.76 -9.42 3.93
C VAL A 21 7.58 -10.84 4.51
N GLU A 22 8.70 -11.57 4.70
CA GLU A 22 8.67 -12.98 5.06
C GLU A 22 7.86 -13.24 6.36
N GLY A 23 6.93 -14.17 6.27
CA GLY A 23 6.09 -14.59 7.40
C GLY A 23 5.00 -13.61 7.82
N LYS A 24 4.89 -12.45 7.19
CA LYS A 24 3.91 -11.40 7.56
C LYS A 24 2.55 -11.58 6.92
N ILE A 25 1.53 -11.02 7.58
CA ILE A 25 0.21 -10.77 7.01
C ILE A 25 0.28 -9.42 6.31
N VAL A 26 0.02 -9.43 5.00
CA VAL A 26 0.07 -8.23 4.15
C VAL A 26 -1.34 -7.83 3.74
N LEU A 27 -1.69 -6.57 3.93
CA LEU A 27 -2.89 -5.94 3.39
C LEU A 27 -2.48 -5.11 2.17
N ASP A 28 -2.89 -5.56 0.98
CA ASP A 28 -2.58 -4.93 -0.30
C ASP A 28 -3.83 -4.21 -0.82
N LEU A 29 -3.89 -2.91 -0.62
CA LEU A 29 -5.00 -2.05 -1.04
C LEU A 29 -4.69 -1.45 -2.40
N GLY A 30 -5.58 -1.69 -3.38
CA GLY A 30 -5.32 -1.45 -4.79
C GLY A 30 -4.44 -2.55 -5.40
N CYS A 31 -4.83 -3.81 -5.19
CA CYS A 31 -4.05 -4.99 -5.59
C CYS A 31 -4.37 -5.51 -7.01
N GLY A 32 -5.41 -5.00 -7.64
CA GLY A 32 -6.06 -5.63 -8.79
C GLY A 32 -5.37 -5.44 -10.13
N TRP A 33 -4.27 -4.72 -10.22
CA TRP A 33 -3.64 -4.52 -11.52
C TRP A 33 -2.55 -5.56 -11.80
N LEU A 34 -2.82 -6.41 -12.82
CA LEU A 34 -1.83 -7.31 -13.39
C LEU A 34 -1.01 -6.55 -14.42
N PHE A 35 0.17 -6.06 -14.04
CA PHE A 35 1.11 -5.39 -14.94
C PHE A 35 1.79 -6.39 -15.87
N GLN A 36 1.15 -6.75 -16.97
CA GLN A 36 1.84 -7.55 -17.99
C GLN A 36 2.86 -6.65 -18.74
N PRO A 37 4.13 -7.05 -18.88
CA PRO A 37 4.72 -8.36 -18.55
C PRO A 37 5.26 -8.50 -17.11
N PHE A 38 4.98 -7.57 -16.21
CA PHE A 38 5.50 -7.56 -14.85
C PHE A 38 4.65 -8.41 -13.90
N GLU A 39 5.21 -8.84 -12.77
CA GLU A 39 4.43 -9.50 -11.73
C GLU A 39 3.45 -8.52 -11.06
N SER A 40 2.32 -9.03 -10.57
CA SER A 40 1.36 -8.24 -9.78
C SER A 40 1.90 -7.97 -8.37
N THR A 41 1.33 -6.97 -7.66
CA THR A 41 1.74 -6.72 -6.27
C THR A 41 1.47 -7.91 -5.33
N PRO A 42 0.35 -8.66 -5.43
CA PRO A 42 0.21 -9.91 -4.69
C PRO A 42 1.32 -10.93 -4.99
N GLN A 43 1.65 -11.15 -6.27
CA GLN A 43 2.74 -12.07 -6.65
C GLN A 43 4.08 -11.63 -6.09
N TYR A 44 4.34 -10.32 -6.11
CA TYR A 44 5.54 -9.72 -5.52
C TYR A 44 5.69 -10.08 -4.03
N PHE A 45 4.61 -9.98 -3.24
CA PHE A 45 4.62 -10.33 -1.82
C PHE A 45 4.70 -11.84 -1.58
N ILE A 46 3.99 -12.64 -2.40
CA ILE A 46 4.04 -14.11 -2.33
C ILE A 46 5.47 -14.61 -2.57
N ASN A 47 6.13 -14.09 -3.60
CA ASN A 47 7.51 -14.47 -3.94
C ASN A 47 8.52 -14.10 -2.85
N ARG A 48 8.17 -13.18 -1.95
CA ARG A 48 8.97 -12.76 -0.79
C ARG A 48 8.56 -13.42 0.52
N GLY A 49 7.72 -14.47 0.44
CA GLY A 49 7.38 -15.30 1.58
C GLY A 49 6.31 -14.72 2.52
N ALA A 50 5.43 -13.84 2.03
CA ALA A 50 4.27 -13.41 2.81
C ALA A 50 3.48 -14.62 3.31
N LYS A 51 3.14 -14.63 4.60
CA LYS A 51 2.33 -15.69 5.22
C LYS A 51 0.90 -15.69 4.68
N LYS A 52 0.34 -14.51 4.53
CA LYS A 52 -1.02 -14.30 4.03
C LYS A 52 -1.11 -12.95 3.33
N ILE A 53 -1.78 -12.91 2.20
CA ILE A 53 -2.18 -11.68 1.51
C ILE A 53 -3.68 -11.49 1.68
N ILE A 54 -4.07 -10.30 2.07
CA ILE A 54 -5.43 -9.79 1.94
C ILE A 54 -5.37 -8.69 0.89
N GLY A 55 -5.76 -9.00 -0.33
CA GLY A 55 -5.81 -8.04 -1.44
C GLY A 55 -7.20 -7.44 -1.58
N VAL A 56 -7.28 -6.13 -1.78
CA VAL A 56 -8.55 -5.43 -1.95
C VAL A 56 -8.46 -4.53 -3.17
N ASP A 57 -9.45 -4.63 -4.05
CA ASP A 57 -9.55 -3.77 -5.24
C ASP A 57 -11.01 -3.57 -5.65
N ALA A 58 -11.28 -2.47 -6.34
CA ALA A 58 -12.61 -2.18 -6.90
C ALA A 58 -12.89 -2.99 -8.19
N SER A 59 -11.85 -3.52 -8.84
CA SER A 59 -11.93 -4.30 -10.08
C SER A 59 -12.30 -5.76 -9.80
N CYS A 60 -13.59 -6.08 -9.72
CA CYS A 60 -14.06 -7.43 -9.40
C CYS A 60 -13.53 -8.51 -10.35
N GLY A 61 -13.36 -8.21 -11.63
CA GLY A 61 -12.83 -9.17 -12.61
C GLY A 61 -11.36 -9.53 -12.37
N GLU A 62 -10.55 -8.58 -11.86
CA GLU A 62 -9.17 -8.87 -11.46
C GLU A 62 -9.14 -9.66 -10.14
N ILE A 63 -10.02 -9.35 -9.21
CA ILE A 63 -10.16 -10.07 -7.94
C ILE A 63 -10.56 -11.54 -8.16
N GLU A 64 -11.47 -11.82 -9.09
CA GLU A 64 -11.83 -13.19 -9.46
C GLU A 64 -10.60 -13.98 -9.95
N LYS A 65 -9.81 -13.41 -10.86
CA LYS A 65 -8.57 -14.01 -11.35
C LYS A 65 -7.53 -14.24 -10.25
N LEU A 66 -7.39 -13.29 -9.34
CA LEU A 66 -6.47 -13.41 -8.20
C LEU A 66 -6.88 -14.55 -7.26
N ASN A 67 -8.18 -14.69 -6.96
CA ASN A 67 -8.70 -15.80 -6.14
C ASN A 67 -8.50 -17.16 -6.81
N GLU A 68 -8.65 -17.24 -8.14
CA GLU A 68 -8.37 -18.47 -8.90
C GLU A 68 -6.88 -18.81 -8.92
N THR A 69 -6.02 -17.78 -9.05
CA THR A 69 -4.57 -17.97 -9.19
C THR A 69 -3.89 -18.28 -7.84
N PHE A 70 -4.37 -17.66 -6.76
CA PHE A 70 -3.78 -17.75 -5.42
C PHE A 70 -4.80 -18.15 -4.36
N PRO A 71 -5.34 -19.39 -4.41
CA PRO A 71 -6.45 -19.83 -3.54
C PRO A 71 -6.11 -19.86 -2.03
N ASP A 72 -4.83 -19.88 -1.67
CA ASP A 72 -4.38 -19.85 -0.27
C ASP A 72 -4.41 -18.43 0.34
N HIS A 73 -4.66 -17.41 -0.47
CA HIS A 73 -4.75 -16.00 -0.07
C HIS A 73 -6.22 -15.54 -0.06
N THR A 74 -6.47 -14.27 0.20
CA THR A 74 -7.83 -13.70 0.25
C THR A 74 -7.87 -12.45 -0.59
N PHE A 75 -8.76 -12.41 -1.58
CA PHE A 75 -8.95 -11.23 -2.40
C PHE A 75 -10.41 -10.79 -2.37
N ILE A 76 -10.63 -9.51 -2.12
CA ILE A 76 -11.94 -8.91 -1.82
C ILE A 76 -12.24 -7.85 -2.87
N CYS A 77 -13.34 -8.02 -3.61
CA CYS A 77 -13.84 -6.96 -4.48
C CYS A 77 -14.56 -5.91 -3.63
N LYS A 78 -13.90 -4.78 -3.40
CA LYS A 78 -14.46 -3.68 -2.62
C LYS A 78 -13.79 -2.36 -2.98
N THR A 79 -14.61 -1.31 -3.15
CA THR A 79 -14.11 0.07 -3.19
C THR A 79 -13.95 0.58 -1.76
N ILE A 80 -12.78 1.14 -1.44
CA ILE A 80 -12.52 1.82 -0.17
C ILE A 80 -12.87 3.28 -0.38
N SER A 81 -14.03 3.70 0.14
CA SER A 81 -14.58 5.02 -0.11
C SER A 81 -14.68 5.91 1.14
N ASN A 82 -14.42 5.35 2.30
CA ASN A 82 -14.50 6.06 3.58
C ASN A 82 -13.59 5.41 4.64
N PHE A 83 -13.50 6.07 5.81
CA PHE A 83 -12.70 5.61 6.94
C PHE A 83 -13.13 4.24 7.47
N ASP A 84 -14.44 3.96 7.57
CA ASP A 84 -14.94 2.71 8.14
C ASP A 84 -14.58 1.50 7.27
N ASP A 85 -14.53 1.67 5.94
CA ASP A 85 -14.06 0.64 5.02
C ASP A 85 -12.61 0.27 5.29
N LEU A 86 -11.73 1.25 5.45
CA LEU A 86 -10.32 1.06 5.75
C LEU A 86 -10.12 0.44 7.14
N LEU A 87 -10.79 1.00 8.15
CA LEU A 87 -10.70 0.54 9.53
C LEU A 87 -11.17 -0.91 9.68
N GLY A 88 -12.27 -1.28 9.03
CA GLY A 88 -12.79 -2.65 9.05
C GLY A 88 -11.74 -3.65 8.55
N LEU A 89 -11.10 -3.38 7.42
CA LEU A 89 -10.06 -4.24 6.87
C LEU A 89 -8.86 -4.40 7.82
N ILE A 90 -8.41 -3.31 8.43
CA ILE A 90 -7.28 -3.35 9.38
C ILE A 90 -7.66 -4.15 10.65
N THR A 91 -8.86 -3.91 11.19
CA THR A 91 -9.34 -4.55 12.43
C THR A 91 -9.57 -6.04 12.24
N ASP A 92 -10.20 -6.44 11.14
CA ASP A 92 -10.57 -7.82 10.87
C ASP A 92 -9.35 -8.70 10.55
N HIS A 93 -8.37 -8.14 9.85
CA HIS A 93 -7.24 -8.92 9.34
C HIS A 93 -5.94 -8.72 10.11
N LYS A 94 -5.82 -7.66 10.92
CA LYS A 94 -4.64 -7.33 11.74
C LYS A 94 -3.32 -7.45 10.96
N PRO A 95 -3.19 -6.75 9.83
CA PRO A 95 -1.99 -6.84 9.01
C PRO A 95 -0.76 -6.31 9.75
N GLU A 96 0.40 -6.86 9.42
CA GLU A 96 1.70 -6.39 9.90
C GLU A 96 2.36 -5.45 8.89
N LEU A 97 2.02 -5.62 7.61
CA LEU A 97 2.44 -4.76 6.51
C LEU A 97 1.23 -4.31 5.70
N ILE A 98 1.19 -3.02 5.35
CA ILE A 98 0.20 -2.44 4.44
C ILE A 98 0.90 -1.87 3.20
N LYS A 99 0.45 -2.27 2.01
CA LYS A 99 0.66 -1.51 0.78
C LYS A 99 -0.65 -0.80 0.47
N MET A 100 -0.61 0.49 0.18
CA MET A 100 -1.80 1.29 -0.08
C MET A 100 -1.61 2.15 -1.33
N ASP A 101 -2.48 1.92 -2.29
CA ASP A 101 -2.58 2.66 -3.54
C ASP A 101 -4.05 2.63 -3.98
N ILE A 102 -4.82 3.58 -3.49
CA ILE A 102 -6.29 3.63 -3.61
C ILE A 102 -6.79 4.95 -4.20
N GLU A 103 -5.99 5.51 -5.10
CA GLU A 103 -6.38 6.59 -6.01
C GLU A 103 -6.98 7.82 -5.30
N GLY A 104 -6.29 8.30 -4.24
CA GLY A 104 -6.64 9.53 -3.52
C GLY A 104 -7.49 9.31 -2.26
N HIS A 105 -7.83 8.06 -1.93
CA HIS A 105 -8.54 7.71 -0.69
C HIS A 105 -7.60 7.47 0.51
N GLU A 106 -6.28 7.54 0.34
CA GLU A 106 -5.24 7.37 1.38
C GLU A 106 -5.39 8.39 2.52
N GLN A 107 -5.98 9.55 2.24
CA GLN A 107 -6.28 10.59 3.24
C GLN A 107 -7.22 10.12 4.37
N HIS A 108 -7.95 9.00 4.19
CA HIS A 108 -8.76 8.41 5.26
C HIS A 108 -7.91 7.92 6.44
N MET A 109 -6.60 7.72 6.23
CA MET A 109 -5.68 7.42 7.32
C MET A 109 -5.61 8.49 8.41
N LYS A 110 -5.98 9.74 8.11
CA LYS A 110 -5.91 10.86 9.08
C LYS A 110 -6.67 10.59 10.38
N ASP A 111 -7.72 9.77 10.33
CA ASP A 111 -8.62 9.49 11.45
C ASP A 111 -8.26 8.22 12.24
N ILE A 112 -7.24 7.44 11.78
CA ILE A 112 -6.77 6.22 12.44
C ILE A 112 -6.07 6.57 13.76
N THR A 113 -6.35 5.79 14.81
CA THR A 113 -5.67 5.89 16.12
C THR A 113 -4.52 4.88 16.24
N ALA A 114 -3.62 5.12 17.20
CA ALA A 114 -2.51 4.20 17.46
C ALA A 114 -2.97 2.80 17.90
N GLU A 115 -4.07 2.69 18.65
CA GLU A 115 -4.67 1.43 19.06
C GLU A 115 -5.19 0.63 17.86
N GLN A 116 -5.92 1.29 16.95
CA GLN A 116 -6.44 0.67 15.73
C GLN A 116 -5.34 0.19 14.78
N PHE A 117 -4.16 0.81 14.85
CA PHE A 117 -3.02 0.53 13.97
C PHE A 117 -1.93 -0.32 14.65
N GLU A 118 -2.19 -0.89 15.83
CA GLU A 118 -1.20 -1.57 16.67
C GLU A 118 -0.48 -2.74 15.98
N SER A 119 -1.21 -3.51 15.16
CA SER A 119 -0.64 -4.66 14.42
C SER A 119 0.37 -4.24 13.34
N VAL A 120 0.17 -3.08 12.74
CA VAL A 120 0.96 -2.63 11.56
C VAL A 120 2.36 -2.24 12.00
N LYS A 121 3.38 -2.81 11.36
CA LYS A 121 4.81 -2.56 11.62
C LYS A 121 5.48 -1.81 10.46
N GLU A 122 4.98 -2.00 9.26
CA GLU A 122 5.50 -1.38 8.05
C GLU A 122 4.34 -0.96 7.15
N ILE A 123 4.48 0.20 6.50
CA ILE A 123 3.53 0.69 5.50
C ILE A 123 4.28 1.31 4.33
N ALA A 124 3.80 1.01 3.14
CA ALA A 124 4.13 1.75 1.93
C ALA A 124 2.84 2.31 1.35
N VAL A 125 2.76 3.62 1.22
CA VAL A 125 1.55 4.32 0.78
C VAL A 125 1.86 5.27 -0.36
N GLU A 126 1.08 5.16 -1.44
CA GLU A 126 1.13 6.14 -2.52
C GLU A 126 0.44 7.44 -2.10
N TYR A 127 1.02 8.57 -2.50
CA TYR A 127 0.41 9.89 -2.34
C TYR A 127 0.27 10.53 -3.71
N HIS A 128 -0.89 11.14 -3.98
CA HIS A 128 -1.26 11.65 -5.29
C HIS A 128 -1.10 13.18 -5.43
N ASN A 129 -0.80 13.87 -4.35
CA ASN A 129 -0.56 15.30 -4.33
C ASN A 129 0.15 15.74 -3.03
N PRO A 130 0.68 16.99 -2.99
CA PRO A 130 1.39 17.50 -1.81
C PRO A 130 0.56 17.53 -0.52
N THR A 131 -0.74 17.81 -0.61
CA THR A 131 -1.62 17.84 0.57
C THR A 131 -1.80 16.44 1.16
N CYS A 132 -2.02 15.45 0.30
CA CYS A 132 -2.09 14.04 0.72
C CYS A 132 -0.78 13.60 1.37
N LYS A 133 0.37 13.97 0.78
CA LYS A 133 1.70 13.71 1.34
C LYS A 133 1.84 14.26 2.75
N GLU A 134 1.50 15.53 2.96
CA GLU A 134 1.60 16.19 4.27
C GLU A 134 0.70 15.51 5.33
N ILE A 135 -0.54 15.16 4.95
CA ILE A 135 -1.47 14.43 5.84
C ILE A 135 -0.85 13.09 6.27
N LEU A 136 -0.32 12.33 5.33
CA LEU A 136 0.28 11.02 5.60
C LEU A 136 1.55 11.12 6.43
N GLU A 137 2.45 12.07 6.14
CA GLU A 137 3.67 12.32 6.93
C GLU A 137 3.34 12.63 8.39
N ASN A 138 2.38 13.55 8.61
CA ASN A 138 1.96 13.92 9.95
C ASN A 138 1.33 12.74 10.69
N LYS A 139 0.43 12.01 10.03
CA LYS A 139 -0.27 10.88 10.66
C LYS A 139 0.68 9.72 10.97
N LEU A 140 1.55 9.33 10.05
CA LEU A 140 2.51 8.24 10.30
C LEU A 140 3.46 8.59 11.44
N THR A 141 3.92 9.86 11.51
CA THR A 141 4.73 10.33 12.63
C THR A 141 3.96 10.28 13.96
N GLU A 142 2.70 10.73 13.99
CA GLU A 142 1.81 10.65 15.16
C GLU A 142 1.64 9.20 15.64
N LEU A 143 1.52 8.26 14.71
CA LEU A 143 1.39 6.82 14.97
C LEU A 143 2.71 6.14 15.39
N GLY A 144 3.81 6.88 15.46
CA GLY A 144 5.13 6.40 15.88
C GLY A 144 5.93 5.70 14.78
N PHE A 145 5.60 5.95 13.52
CA PHE A 145 6.39 5.44 12.39
C PHE A 145 7.55 6.39 12.04
N GLU A 146 8.68 5.80 11.67
CA GLU A 146 9.80 6.49 11.04
C GLU A 146 9.67 6.37 9.52
N ILE A 147 9.56 7.50 8.82
CA ILE A 147 9.56 7.55 7.36
C ILE A 147 11.01 7.46 6.91
N PHE A 148 11.39 6.34 6.26
CA PHE A 148 12.78 6.08 5.90
C PHE A 148 13.07 6.30 4.40
N ALA A 149 12.05 6.21 3.53
CA ALA A 149 12.19 6.46 2.12
C ALA A 149 10.94 7.14 1.54
N THR A 150 11.15 7.97 0.52
CA THR A 150 10.09 8.50 -0.32
C THR A 150 10.53 8.38 -1.77
N ASN A 151 9.80 7.58 -2.55
CA ASN A 151 10.03 7.37 -3.97
C ASN A 151 9.10 8.28 -4.76
N GLN A 152 9.64 9.26 -5.47
CA GLN A 152 8.87 10.21 -6.27
C GLN A 152 8.89 9.77 -7.74
N PHE A 153 7.72 9.82 -8.40
CA PHE A 153 7.62 9.45 -9.81
C PHE A 153 8.13 10.59 -10.69
N GLY A 154 9.27 10.39 -11.38
CA GLY A 154 9.95 11.43 -12.17
C GLY A 154 9.17 11.92 -13.39
N TRP A 155 8.30 11.08 -13.94
CA TRP A 155 7.59 11.34 -15.20
C TRP A 155 6.18 11.97 -15.02
N PHE A 156 5.62 11.96 -13.81
CA PHE A 156 4.35 12.62 -13.48
C PHE A 156 4.53 13.89 -12.63
N CYS A 157 5.76 14.23 -12.25
CA CYS A 157 6.02 15.38 -11.39
C CYS A 157 6.02 16.68 -12.20
N THR A 158 4.89 17.36 -12.12
CA THR A 158 4.86 18.83 -12.28
C THR A 158 4.92 19.45 -10.89
N ASP A 159 5.27 20.73 -10.78
CA ASP A 159 5.27 21.46 -9.48
C ASP A 159 3.93 21.38 -8.71
N ILE A 160 2.85 20.96 -9.39
CA ILE A 160 1.49 20.87 -8.85
C ILE A 160 1.10 19.43 -8.50
N ASN A 161 1.65 18.43 -9.21
CA ASN A 161 1.31 17.00 -9.04
C ASN A 161 2.56 16.23 -8.61
N GLN A 162 2.88 16.29 -7.33
CA GLN A 162 3.91 15.42 -6.77
C GLN A 162 3.24 14.10 -6.34
N MET A 163 3.47 13.06 -7.12
CA MET A 163 3.04 11.69 -6.79
C MET A 163 4.25 10.87 -6.38
N GLY A 164 4.05 9.92 -5.50
CA GLY A 164 5.11 9.02 -5.10
C GLY A 164 4.67 8.08 -3.98
N ILE A 165 5.59 7.23 -3.55
CA ILE A 165 5.35 6.25 -2.50
C ILE A 165 6.19 6.61 -1.27
N MET A 166 5.54 6.67 -0.13
CA MET A 166 6.14 6.88 1.17
C MET A 166 6.28 5.54 1.89
N HIS A 167 7.48 5.23 2.36
CA HIS A 167 7.79 4.02 3.12
C HIS A 167 8.07 4.37 4.58
N ALA A 168 7.35 3.74 5.49
CA ALA A 168 7.50 3.97 6.92
C ALA A 168 7.44 2.67 7.73
N LYS A 169 8.14 2.63 8.87
CA LYS A 169 8.18 1.47 9.79
C LYS A 169 8.30 1.90 11.25
N ARG A 170 7.95 0.99 12.17
CA ARG A 170 8.12 1.13 13.62
C ARG A 170 8.49 -0.17 14.30
#